data_3229b466a6eb19944966443ab235d84d
#
_entry.id   3229b466a6eb19944966443ab235d84d
#
_cell.length_a   1.000
_cell.length_b   1.000
_cell.length_c   1.000
_cell.angle_alpha   90.00
_cell.angle_beta   90.00
_cell.angle_gamma   90.00
#
_symmetry.space_group_name_H-M   'P 1'
#
loop_
_entity.id
_entity.type
_entity.pdbx_description
1 polymer ?
#
loop_
_entity_poly.entity_id
_entity_poly.type
_entity_poly.pdbx_seq_one_letter_code
_entity_poly.pdbx_strand_id
1 'polypeptide(L)'
;MHTLRRCAATTAAIVTATAGLVAASGILATSASASTTFIGNLSTVTPIASTIPDNGDVNPYGVAVVPRSRGILQAGNVLVSNFNDAANIQGTGTTIVQVTPGGQASLFAQIDPQLPGCPGGVGLTTALVALRNGWVIVGSLPTQQVNGNTVISGSGCLIVLDSQGNVRETFKGHGINGPWDMTALDLGGITELFVTNVLNGTVAAGGNTVDKGTVLRLLITSGPFGSPRLLNVTRIGAGFTERTDPAALVIGPTGVGLGPDGTLYVADTPNNRIAAIPGAAVRLSEDGTGQTVTTGGALNGPLGLAITPNGNILTVNSGDGNMVETTPGKMQVKVKTIDDQGSPAGAGNLFGLAVKPGADAVYFVDDFGGPSVNGQTNNLNLLH
;
A
#
# COMPACT_ATOMS: atom_id res chain seq x y z
N MET A 1 -15.70 -17.43 -85.38
CA MET A 1 -15.72 -18.91 -85.36
C MET A 1 -16.17 -19.35 -83.99
N HIS A 2 -17.39 -19.88 -83.97
CA HIS A 2 -17.92 -21.00 -83.18
C HIS A 2 -17.75 -20.92 -81.65
N THR A 3 -18.70 -21.20 -80.82
CA THR A 3 -20.09 -21.72 -80.94
C THR A 3 -20.77 -21.55 -79.54
N LEU A 4 -22.05 -21.20 -79.63
CA LEU A 4 -23.01 -21.23 -78.50
C LEU A 4 -23.23 -22.65 -77.98
N ARG A 5 -23.43 -22.85 -76.71
CA ARG A 5 -24.36 -23.86 -76.16
C ARG A 5 -25.14 -23.32 -74.96
N ARG A 6 -26.47 -23.36 -75.19
CA ARG A 6 -27.52 -23.19 -74.18
C ARG A 6 -27.63 -24.48 -73.36
N CYS A 7 -27.98 -24.40 -72.12
CA CYS A 7 -28.68 -25.46 -71.40
C CYS A 7 -29.66 -24.87 -70.38
N ALA A 8 -30.74 -25.57 -70.28
CA ALA A 8 -32.06 -25.25 -69.82
C ALA A 8 -32.25 -24.98 -68.34
N ALA A 9 -33.28 -24.21 -68.05
CA ALA A 9 -33.83 -23.98 -66.73
C ALA A 9 -34.69 -25.20 -66.29
N THR A 10 -34.50 -25.58 -65.03
CA THR A 10 -35.43 -26.50 -64.33
C THR A 10 -35.95 -25.80 -63.08
N THR A 11 -37.24 -25.51 -63.11
CA THR A 11 -38.00 -24.91 -62.03
C THR A 11 -38.32 -25.98 -60.98
N ALA A 12 -37.84 -25.81 -59.75
CA ALA A 12 -38.27 -26.61 -58.61
C ALA A 12 -39.09 -25.69 -57.66
N ALA A 13 -40.33 -26.08 -57.43
CA ALA A 13 -41.23 -25.44 -56.50
C ALA A 13 -40.81 -25.79 -55.03
N ILE A 14 -40.58 -24.81 -54.21
CA ILE A 14 -40.33 -24.98 -52.78
C ILE A 14 -41.62 -24.66 -52.02
N VAL A 15 -42.11 -25.67 -51.32
CA VAL A 15 -43.22 -25.58 -50.37
C VAL A 15 -42.63 -24.98 -49.09
N THR A 16 -43.11 -23.79 -48.71
CA THR A 16 -42.78 -23.13 -47.43
C THR A 16 -43.64 -23.71 -46.30
N ALA A 17 -43.01 -24.53 -45.44
CA ALA A 17 -43.60 -24.89 -44.16
C ALA A 17 -43.15 -23.86 -43.12
N THR A 18 -44.04 -23.03 -42.61
CA THR A 18 -43.83 -22.14 -41.50
C THR A 18 -43.93 -22.89 -40.19
N ALA A 19 -42.74 -23.27 -39.63
CA ALA A 19 -42.65 -23.73 -38.27
C ALA A 19 -42.47 -22.51 -37.34
N GLY A 20 -43.47 -22.22 -36.50
CA GLY A 20 -43.39 -21.21 -35.48
C GLY A 20 -42.39 -21.59 -34.39
N LEU A 21 -41.26 -20.84 -34.30
CA LEU A 21 -40.32 -20.92 -33.20
C LEU A 21 -40.87 -20.04 -32.06
N VAL A 22 -41.42 -20.68 -31.02
CA VAL A 22 -41.63 -20.01 -29.72
C VAL A 22 -40.27 -19.89 -29.08
N ALA A 23 -39.65 -18.71 -29.10
CA ALA A 23 -38.48 -18.38 -28.34
C ALA A 23 -38.83 -18.31 -26.85
N ALA A 24 -38.59 -19.34 -26.09
CA ALA A 24 -38.57 -19.28 -24.65
C ALA A 24 -37.33 -18.46 -24.23
N SER A 25 -37.54 -17.21 -23.89
CA SER A 25 -36.52 -16.34 -23.26
C SER A 25 -36.25 -16.90 -21.86
N GLY A 26 -35.33 -17.87 -21.77
CA GLY A 26 -34.76 -18.28 -20.51
C GLY A 26 -33.91 -17.13 -19.99
N ILE A 27 -34.44 -16.43 -18.99
CA ILE A 27 -33.63 -15.54 -18.16
C ILE A 27 -32.64 -16.44 -17.42
N LEU A 28 -31.41 -16.56 -17.95
CA LEU A 28 -30.30 -17.09 -17.17
C LEU A 28 -30.06 -16.07 -16.05
N ALA A 29 -30.66 -16.31 -14.89
CA ALA A 29 -30.24 -15.68 -13.66
C ALA A 29 -28.80 -16.13 -13.44
N THR A 30 -27.84 -15.29 -13.83
CA THR A 30 -26.46 -15.43 -13.36
C THR A 30 -26.55 -15.27 -11.85
N SER A 31 -26.46 -16.40 -11.14
CA SER A 31 -26.21 -16.36 -9.71
C SER A 31 -24.92 -15.56 -9.53
N ALA A 32 -25.05 -14.33 -9.02
CA ALA A 32 -23.90 -13.60 -8.53
C ALA A 32 -23.25 -14.51 -7.49
N SER A 33 -22.10 -15.09 -7.82
CA SER A 33 -21.30 -15.79 -6.83
C SER A 33 -21.06 -14.76 -5.72
N ALA A 34 -21.53 -15.08 -4.51
CA ALA A 34 -21.24 -14.27 -3.35
C ALA A 34 -19.72 -14.14 -3.30
N SER A 35 -19.20 -12.93 -3.44
CA SER A 35 -17.77 -12.68 -3.35
C SER A 35 -17.31 -13.19 -1.99
N THR A 36 -16.44 -14.20 -1.98
CA THR A 36 -15.92 -14.77 -0.74
C THR A 36 -15.08 -13.69 -0.07
N THR A 37 -15.49 -13.29 1.12
CA THR A 37 -14.74 -12.33 1.91
C THR A 37 -13.52 -12.99 2.52
N PHE A 38 -12.38 -12.33 2.48
CA PHE A 38 -11.14 -12.82 3.09
C PHE A 38 -11.16 -12.64 4.62
N ILE A 39 -11.52 -11.44 5.10
CA ILE A 39 -11.56 -11.18 6.54
C ILE A 39 -12.89 -11.60 7.19
N GLY A 40 -13.82 -12.17 6.45
CA GLY A 40 -15.16 -12.52 6.94
C GLY A 40 -15.14 -13.48 8.11
N ASN A 41 -14.29 -14.49 8.05
CA ASN A 41 -14.17 -15.54 9.05
C ASN A 41 -13.08 -15.29 10.09
N LEU A 42 -12.22 -14.27 9.91
CA LEU A 42 -11.22 -13.90 10.90
C LEU A 42 -11.91 -13.23 12.08
N SER A 43 -11.66 -13.68 13.29
CA SER A 43 -12.42 -13.21 14.46
C SER A 43 -11.56 -12.80 15.65
N THR A 44 -10.27 -13.16 15.61
CA THR A 44 -9.37 -12.98 16.75
C THR A 44 -8.26 -12.00 16.38
N VAL A 45 -8.08 -10.97 17.18
CA VAL A 45 -6.92 -10.09 17.17
C VAL A 45 -5.97 -10.53 18.25
N THR A 46 -4.74 -10.89 17.88
CA THR A 46 -3.69 -11.31 18.80
C THR A 46 -2.50 -10.36 18.71
N PRO A 47 -2.12 -9.65 19.77
CA PRO A 47 -0.84 -8.94 19.83
C PRO A 47 0.32 -9.91 19.67
N ILE A 48 1.21 -9.66 18.74
CA ILE A 48 2.38 -10.52 18.46
C ILE A 48 3.59 -10.04 19.24
N ALA A 49 3.95 -8.77 19.12
CA ALA A 49 5.08 -8.18 19.84
C ALA A 49 4.97 -6.66 19.88
N SER A 50 5.62 -6.06 20.87
CA SER A 50 5.94 -4.63 20.83
C SER A 50 6.95 -4.37 19.73
N THR A 51 6.79 -3.25 19.04
CA THR A 51 7.69 -2.78 17.97
C THR A 51 8.72 -1.77 18.48
N ILE A 52 8.74 -1.49 19.79
CA ILE A 52 9.63 -0.51 20.42
C ILE A 52 11.01 -1.13 20.62
N PRO A 53 12.06 -0.66 19.94
CA PRO A 53 13.43 -1.11 20.14
C PRO A 53 14.09 -0.43 21.35
N ASP A 54 15.35 -0.81 21.66
CA ASP A 54 16.08 -0.30 22.81
C ASP A 54 16.31 1.24 22.80
N ASN A 55 16.34 1.88 21.63
CA ASN A 55 16.43 3.33 21.53
C ASN A 55 15.10 4.06 21.81
N GLY A 56 14.01 3.30 21.96
CA GLY A 56 12.72 3.83 22.37
C GLY A 56 11.86 4.41 21.23
N ASP A 57 12.24 4.27 19.97
CA ASP A 57 11.41 4.70 18.83
C ASP A 57 10.03 4.03 18.90
N VAL A 58 8.99 4.79 18.58
CA VAL A 58 7.56 4.44 18.73
C VAL A 58 6.79 4.73 17.45
N ASN A 59 5.48 4.50 17.48
CA ASN A 59 4.54 4.77 16.40
C ASN A 59 4.87 3.92 15.14
N PRO A 60 4.52 2.62 15.16
CA PRO A 60 4.81 1.70 14.07
C PRO A 60 3.96 2.02 12.83
N TYR A 61 4.60 2.19 11.67
CA TYR A 61 3.96 2.57 10.43
C TYR A 61 4.01 1.49 9.35
N GLY A 62 5.20 1.21 8.80
CA GLY A 62 5.36 0.27 7.70
C GLY A 62 5.33 -1.19 8.15
N VAL A 63 4.73 -2.06 7.35
CA VAL A 63 4.66 -3.50 7.59
C VAL A 63 5.06 -4.25 6.33
N ALA A 64 6.12 -5.06 6.39
CA ALA A 64 6.53 -5.88 5.27
C ALA A 64 6.91 -7.31 5.72
N VAL A 65 6.32 -8.32 5.09
CA VAL A 65 6.70 -9.72 5.36
C VAL A 65 7.95 -10.06 4.57
N VAL A 66 8.96 -10.62 5.22
CA VAL A 66 10.20 -11.06 4.60
C VAL A 66 9.94 -12.26 3.69
N PRO A 67 10.13 -12.16 2.36
CA PRO A 67 9.75 -13.22 1.44
C PRO A 67 10.76 -14.36 1.39
N ARG A 68 12.02 -14.13 1.78
CA ARG A 68 13.10 -15.11 1.73
C ARG A 68 14.21 -14.78 2.73
N SER A 69 14.76 -15.79 3.38
CA SER A 69 15.91 -15.62 4.29
C SER A 69 17.16 -15.17 3.54
N ARG A 70 17.78 -14.08 4.01
CA ARG A 70 19.05 -13.52 3.53
C ARG A 70 19.70 -12.70 4.63
N GLY A 71 20.99 -12.90 4.88
CA GLY A 71 21.67 -12.23 5.97
C GLY A 71 20.97 -12.48 7.32
N ILE A 72 20.57 -11.40 8.00
CA ILE A 72 19.78 -11.50 9.25
C ILE A 72 18.26 -11.52 8.99
N LEU A 73 17.81 -11.28 7.76
CA LEU A 73 16.39 -11.41 7.39
C LEU A 73 15.99 -12.88 7.40
N GLN A 74 14.86 -13.20 8.03
CA GLN A 74 14.30 -14.55 8.09
C GLN A 74 12.94 -14.60 7.39
N ALA A 75 12.76 -15.53 6.46
CA ALA A 75 11.50 -15.71 5.73
C ALA A 75 10.32 -15.90 6.69
N GLY A 76 9.23 -15.17 6.44
CA GLY A 76 8.03 -15.18 7.26
C GLY A 76 8.06 -14.24 8.46
N ASN A 77 9.22 -13.68 8.83
CA ASN A 77 9.27 -12.59 9.80
C ASN A 77 8.65 -11.31 9.22
N VAL A 78 8.26 -10.41 10.08
CA VAL A 78 7.65 -9.12 9.72
C VAL A 78 8.61 -8.00 10.06
N LEU A 79 8.92 -7.15 9.09
CA LEU A 79 9.62 -5.88 9.33
C LEU A 79 8.59 -4.81 9.66
N VAL A 80 8.90 -3.98 10.65
CA VAL A 80 8.09 -2.82 11.04
C VAL A 80 8.99 -1.59 11.17
N SER A 81 8.63 -0.49 10.50
CA SER A 81 9.29 0.80 10.65
C SER A 81 8.60 1.64 11.72
N ASN A 82 9.36 2.33 12.57
CA ASN A 82 8.86 3.26 13.56
C ASN A 82 8.99 4.70 13.04
N PHE A 83 7.92 5.50 13.19
CA PHE A 83 7.85 6.85 12.62
C PHE A 83 8.32 7.93 13.59
N ASN A 84 8.17 7.70 14.91
CA ASN A 84 8.51 8.66 15.95
C ASN A 84 9.71 8.19 16.77
N ASP A 85 10.44 9.14 17.36
CA ASP A 85 11.47 8.85 18.35
C ASP A 85 10.89 8.53 19.74
N ALA A 86 11.76 8.27 20.72
CA ALA A 86 11.38 7.97 22.10
C ALA A 86 10.60 9.09 22.82
N ALA A 87 10.67 10.31 22.33
CA ALA A 87 9.87 11.43 22.82
C ALA A 87 8.52 11.54 22.11
N ASN A 88 8.19 10.60 21.23
CA ASN A 88 7.01 10.57 20.38
C ASN A 88 6.89 11.80 19.45
N ILE A 89 8.03 12.28 18.95
CA ILE A 89 8.08 13.38 18.00
C ILE A 89 7.85 12.80 16.59
N GLN A 90 6.83 13.30 15.90
CA GLN A 90 6.46 12.80 14.58
C GLN A 90 7.57 12.97 13.55
N GLY A 91 7.82 11.92 12.76
CA GLY A 91 8.76 11.94 11.65
C GLY A 91 10.23 12.04 12.07
N THR A 92 10.58 11.51 13.24
CA THR A 92 11.95 11.43 13.75
C THR A 92 12.40 10.01 14.08
N GLY A 93 11.52 9.01 13.89
CA GLY A 93 11.86 7.60 14.07
C GLY A 93 12.81 7.10 12.99
N THR A 94 13.78 6.29 13.41
CA THR A 94 14.93 5.88 12.60
C THR A 94 15.10 4.37 12.52
N THR A 95 14.23 3.61 13.20
CA THR A 95 14.42 2.16 13.38
C THR A 95 13.45 1.31 12.57
N ILE A 96 13.95 0.17 12.14
CA ILE A 96 13.16 -0.94 11.62
C ILE A 96 13.40 -2.13 12.55
N VAL A 97 12.34 -2.71 13.09
CA VAL A 97 12.41 -3.95 13.86
C VAL A 97 11.98 -5.14 13.00
N GLN A 98 12.53 -6.31 13.29
CA GLN A 98 12.12 -7.58 12.71
C GLN A 98 11.45 -8.42 13.81
N VAL A 99 10.21 -8.84 13.55
CA VAL A 99 9.39 -9.62 14.48
C VAL A 99 9.18 -11.02 13.91
N THR A 100 9.48 -12.06 14.71
CA THR A 100 9.18 -13.44 14.33
C THR A 100 7.69 -13.73 14.47
N PRO A 101 7.13 -14.73 13.76
CA PRO A 101 5.75 -15.17 13.98
C PRO A 101 5.48 -15.64 15.42
N GLY A 102 6.52 -15.99 16.16
CA GLY A 102 6.47 -16.39 17.58
C GLY A 102 6.58 -15.23 18.58
N GLY A 103 6.60 -13.96 18.10
CA GLY A 103 6.57 -12.79 18.95
C GLY A 103 7.94 -12.29 19.46
N GLN A 104 9.05 -12.76 18.91
CA GLN A 104 10.36 -12.23 19.26
C GLN A 104 10.68 -11.03 18.34
N ALA A 105 10.84 -9.86 18.91
CA ALA A 105 11.30 -8.65 18.23
C ALA A 105 12.81 -8.50 18.34
N SER A 106 13.44 -8.00 17.28
CA SER A 106 14.86 -7.66 17.24
C SER A 106 15.07 -6.45 16.33
N LEU A 107 16.09 -5.63 16.61
CA LEU A 107 16.46 -4.54 15.76
C LEU A 107 16.99 -5.07 14.41
N PHE A 108 16.38 -4.67 13.29
CA PHE A 108 16.92 -4.95 11.96
C PHE A 108 17.85 -3.83 11.50
N ALA A 109 17.43 -2.57 11.65
CA ALA A 109 18.24 -1.42 11.27
C ALA A 109 17.95 -0.22 12.18
N GLN A 110 18.99 0.55 12.45
CA GLN A 110 18.92 1.90 12.99
C GLN A 110 19.66 2.82 12.02
N ILE A 111 18.96 3.80 11.47
CA ILE A 111 19.44 4.66 10.40
C ILE A 111 19.93 5.98 11.03
N ASP A 112 21.06 6.50 10.55
CA ASP A 112 21.56 7.82 10.97
C ASP A 112 20.48 8.89 10.66
N PRO A 113 19.97 9.62 11.66
CA PRO A 113 18.95 10.65 11.44
C PRO A 113 19.41 11.77 10.50
N GLN A 114 20.71 11.94 10.31
CA GLN A 114 21.31 12.92 9.42
C GLN A 114 21.91 12.28 8.16
N LEU A 115 21.30 11.16 7.69
CA LEU A 115 21.78 10.43 6.51
C LEU A 115 22.02 11.38 5.32
N PRO A 116 23.27 11.51 4.79
CA PRO A 116 23.60 12.51 3.76
C PRO A 116 22.80 12.37 2.45
N GLY A 117 22.24 11.18 2.21
CA GLY A 117 21.42 10.90 1.06
C GLY A 117 19.96 11.37 1.17
N CYS A 118 19.49 11.72 2.36
CA CYS A 118 18.13 12.19 2.63
C CYS A 118 18.12 13.67 3.00
N PRO A 119 17.77 14.58 2.10
CA PRO A 119 18.00 16.01 2.25
C PRO A 119 17.33 16.66 3.46
N GLY A 120 16.27 16.09 3.97
CA GLY A 120 15.52 16.63 5.11
C GLY A 120 15.69 15.86 6.41
N GLY A 121 16.61 14.89 6.48
CA GLY A 121 16.76 13.98 7.62
C GLY A 121 15.95 12.68 7.43
N VAL A 122 15.88 11.88 8.48
CA VAL A 122 15.24 10.58 8.49
C VAL A 122 14.05 10.56 9.44
N GLY A 123 12.89 10.21 8.90
CA GLY A 123 11.66 9.88 9.63
C GLY A 123 10.92 8.81 8.82
N LEU A 124 10.98 7.56 9.29
CA LEU A 124 10.56 6.40 8.51
C LEU A 124 9.05 6.33 8.34
N THR A 125 8.59 6.09 7.12
CA THR A 125 7.17 6.09 6.77
C THR A 125 6.58 4.67 6.65
N THR A 126 5.33 4.56 6.27
CA THR A 126 4.66 3.30 5.90
C THR A 126 5.30 2.65 4.67
N ALA A 127 5.94 3.42 3.79
CA ALA A 127 6.63 2.89 2.61
C ALA A 127 7.75 1.93 3.02
N LEU A 128 7.46 0.64 3.05
CA LEU A 128 8.40 -0.41 3.45
C LEU A 128 8.19 -1.67 2.60
N VAL A 129 9.24 -2.15 1.95
CA VAL A 129 9.22 -3.43 1.23
C VAL A 129 10.49 -4.24 1.51
N ALA A 130 10.33 -5.57 1.54
CA ALA A 130 11.43 -6.53 1.58
C ALA A 130 11.45 -7.34 0.28
N LEU A 131 12.58 -7.32 -0.43
CA LEU A 131 12.73 -7.99 -1.72
C LEU A 131 13.35 -9.39 -1.56
N ARG A 132 13.08 -10.29 -2.52
CA ARG A 132 13.56 -11.69 -2.49
C ARG A 132 15.08 -11.82 -2.44
N ASN A 133 15.80 -10.81 -2.93
CA ASN A 133 17.26 -10.77 -2.91
C ASN A 133 17.85 -10.19 -1.61
N GLY A 134 16.99 -9.86 -0.63
CA GLY A 134 17.40 -9.39 0.68
C GLY A 134 17.61 -7.88 0.76
N TRP A 135 17.21 -7.13 -0.24
CA TRP A 135 17.13 -5.68 -0.16
C TRP A 135 15.87 -5.27 0.59
N VAL A 136 16.01 -4.28 1.46
CA VAL A 136 14.89 -3.62 2.13
C VAL A 136 14.89 -2.16 1.71
N ILE A 137 13.72 -1.63 1.34
CA ILE A 137 13.59 -0.24 0.92
C ILE A 137 12.53 0.40 1.80
N VAL A 138 12.85 1.56 2.37
CA VAL A 138 11.95 2.30 3.25
C VAL A 138 11.89 3.77 2.85
N GLY A 139 10.71 4.36 2.98
CA GLY A 139 10.48 5.79 2.76
C GLY A 139 10.87 6.62 3.96
N SER A 140 11.22 7.87 3.71
CA SER A 140 11.49 8.88 4.75
C SER A 140 10.82 10.20 4.40
N LEU A 141 10.06 10.74 5.36
CA LEU A 141 9.56 12.11 5.34
C LEU A 141 10.56 13.03 6.03
N PRO A 142 10.86 14.20 5.44
CA PRO A 142 11.81 15.13 6.01
C PRO A 142 11.12 16.03 7.04
N THR A 143 11.56 16.00 8.29
CA THR A 143 10.99 16.83 9.34
C THR A 143 12.05 17.56 10.13
N GLN A 144 11.64 18.64 10.79
CA GLN A 144 12.46 19.39 11.76
C GLN A 144 11.59 19.95 12.89
N GLN A 145 12.20 20.20 14.02
CA GLN A 145 11.54 20.86 15.15
C GLN A 145 11.68 22.38 15.02
N VAL A 146 10.54 23.08 15.04
CA VAL A 146 10.49 24.55 15.06
C VAL A 146 9.56 24.98 16.18
N ASN A 147 10.11 25.64 17.21
CA ASN A 147 9.35 26.12 18.36
C ASN A 147 8.50 25.02 19.04
N GLY A 148 9.04 23.80 19.14
CA GLY A 148 8.36 22.66 19.75
C GLY A 148 7.32 21.96 18.85
N ASN A 149 7.18 22.37 17.61
CA ASN A 149 6.31 21.72 16.63
C ASN A 149 7.13 21.02 15.55
N THR A 150 6.66 19.84 15.14
CA THR A 150 7.22 19.17 13.97
C THR A 150 6.71 19.84 12.70
N VAL A 151 7.63 20.21 11.82
CA VAL A 151 7.32 20.78 10.50
C VAL A 151 8.11 20.04 9.42
N ILE A 152 7.60 20.06 8.20
CA ILE A 152 8.31 19.51 7.04
C ILE A 152 9.53 20.37 6.72
N SER A 153 10.69 19.75 6.53
CA SER A 153 11.97 20.42 6.31
C SER A 153 12.50 20.39 4.88
N GLY A 154 11.85 19.67 3.96
CA GLY A 154 12.32 19.55 2.58
C GLY A 154 11.68 18.41 1.82
N SER A 155 12.43 17.81 0.90
CA SER A 155 12.00 16.60 0.17
C SER A 155 12.51 15.35 0.87
N GLY A 156 11.69 14.31 0.88
CA GLY A 156 12.02 12.98 1.38
C GLY A 156 12.90 12.17 0.44
N CYS A 157 13.10 10.93 0.80
CA CYS A 157 13.90 9.96 0.06
C CYS A 157 13.38 8.54 0.24
N LEU A 158 13.89 7.61 -0.56
CA LEU A 158 13.82 6.17 -0.31
C LEU A 158 15.20 5.69 0.11
N ILE A 159 15.28 4.98 1.22
CA ILE A 159 16.53 4.45 1.79
C ILE A 159 16.60 2.96 1.46
N VAL A 160 17.71 2.53 0.90
CA VAL A 160 17.96 1.14 0.50
C VAL A 160 18.93 0.51 1.48
N LEU A 161 18.49 -0.57 2.12
CA LEU A 161 19.30 -1.34 3.07
C LEU A 161 19.62 -2.73 2.52
N ASP A 162 20.78 -3.25 2.87
CA ASP A 162 21.13 -4.64 2.61
C ASP A 162 20.48 -5.60 3.64
N SER A 163 20.70 -6.89 3.45
CA SER A 163 20.14 -7.93 4.32
C SER A 163 20.79 -8.00 5.72
N GLN A 164 21.71 -7.11 6.03
CA GLN A 164 22.30 -6.91 7.35
C GLN A 164 21.79 -5.63 8.03
N GLY A 165 20.88 -4.89 7.38
CA GLY A 165 20.35 -3.63 7.88
C GLY A 165 21.23 -2.41 7.61
N ASN A 166 22.30 -2.54 6.82
CA ASN A 166 23.17 -1.41 6.51
C ASN A 166 22.63 -0.60 5.33
N VAL A 167 22.61 0.72 5.45
CA VAL A 167 22.29 1.62 4.34
C VAL A 167 23.33 1.48 3.23
N ARG A 168 22.88 1.30 2.00
CA ARG A 168 23.72 1.10 0.81
C ARG A 168 23.49 2.15 -0.27
N GLU A 169 22.29 2.69 -0.36
CA GLU A 169 21.90 3.65 -1.38
C GLU A 169 20.73 4.50 -0.89
N THR A 170 20.51 5.66 -1.51
CA THR A 170 19.33 6.49 -1.34
C THR A 170 18.81 6.98 -2.68
N PHE A 171 17.51 6.87 -2.91
CA PHE A 171 16.87 7.47 -4.07
C PHE A 171 16.19 8.76 -3.67
N LYS A 172 16.56 9.86 -4.31
CA LYS A 172 16.05 11.22 -4.06
C LYS A 172 15.86 12.00 -5.35
N GLY A 173 15.15 13.09 -5.28
CA GLY A 173 14.78 13.84 -6.48
C GLY A 173 13.76 13.10 -7.34
N HIS A 174 13.69 13.37 -8.63
CA HIS A 174 12.75 12.74 -9.57
C HIS A 174 11.28 12.80 -9.15
N GLY A 175 10.91 13.78 -8.33
CA GLY A 175 9.57 13.91 -7.77
C GLY A 175 9.31 13.10 -6.50
N ILE A 176 10.31 12.45 -5.92
CA ILE A 176 10.23 11.82 -4.59
C ILE A 176 10.28 12.94 -3.55
N ASN A 177 9.12 13.39 -3.10
CA ASN A 177 9.01 14.51 -2.14
C ASN A 177 8.61 14.02 -0.75
N GLY A 178 7.64 13.14 -0.66
CA GLY A 178 7.19 12.53 0.58
C GLY A 178 6.65 11.12 0.31
N PRO A 179 7.51 10.09 0.21
CA PRO A 179 7.07 8.72 0.02
C PRO A 179 6.26 8.28 1.24
N TRP A 180 4.94 8.10 1.05
CA TRP A 180 4.03 7.76 2.13
C TRP A 180 3.92 6.26 2.33
N ASP A 181 3.55 5.51 1.28
CA ASP A 181 3.50 4.04 1.27
C ASP A 181 4.06 3.48 -0.03
N MET A 182 4.37 2.19 -0.05
CA MET A 182 5.02 1.55 -1.18
C MET A 182 4.64 0.07 -1.30
N THR A 183 4.42 -0.38 -2.54
CA THR A 183 4.37 -1.81 -2.89
C THR A 183 5.37 -2.12 -4.00
N ALA A 184 5.72 -3.39 -4.19
CA ALA A 184 6.74 -3.81 -5.15
C ALA A 184 6.28 -4.96 -6.05
N LEU A 185 6.63 -4.88 -7.32
CA LEU A 185 6.66 -6.00 -8.25
C LEU A 185 8.12 -6.48 -8.39
N ASP A 186 8.48 -7.48 -7.59
CA ASP A 186 9.86 -8.01 -7.54
C ASP A 186 10.02 -9.15 -8.54
N LEU A 187 10.75 -8.89 -9.62
CA LEU A 187 11.07 -9.85 -10.69
C LEU A 187 12.44 -10.54 -10.48
N GLY A 188 13.06 -10.33 -9.31
CA GLY A 188 14.30 -11.01 -8.90
C GLY A 188 15.61 -10.32 -9.30
N GLY A 189 15.68 -9.63 -10.42
CA GLY A 189 16.86 -8.85 -10.87
C GLY A 189 16.54 -7.40 -11.13
N ILE A 190 15.27 -7.16 -11.42
CA ILE A 190 14.65 -5.85 -11.60
C ILE A 190 13.41 -5.82 -10.72
N THR A 191 13.15 -4.68 -10.13
CA THR A 191 11.95 -4.44 -9.32
C THR A 191 11.29 -3.14 -9.76
N GLU A 192 9.99 -3.14 -9.85
CA GLU A 192 9.18 -1.95 -9.92
C GLU A 192 8.62 -1.63 -8.54
N LEU A 193 8.89 -0.43 -8.06
CA LEU A 193 8.31 0.11 -6.84
C LEU A 193 7.18 1.05 -7.23
N PHE A 194 6.04 0.92 -6.57
CA PHE A 194 4.91 1.82 -6.71
C PHE A 194 4.77 2.60 -5.40
N VAL A 195 4.95 3.91 -5.47
CA VAL A 195 5.08 4.77 -4.29
C VAL A 195 4.01 5.85 -4.34
N THR A 196 3.18 5.92 -3.31
CA THR A 196 2.34 7.10 -3.08
C THR A 196 3.21 8.20 -2.50
N ASN A 197 3.06 9.40 -3.02
CA ASN A 197 4.01 10.48 -2.78
C ASN A 197 3.28 11.79 -2.55
N VAL A 198 3.47 12.35 -1.40
CA VAL A 198 2.89 13.60 -0.88
C VAL A 198 3.92 14.73 -0.85
N LEU A 199 3.61 15.86 -0.21
CA LEU A 199 4.46 17.06 -0.09
C LEU A 199 4.68 17.79 -1.42
N ASN A 200 3.75 17.67 -2.35
CA ASN A 200 3.84 18.35 -3.64
C ASN A 200 3.21 19.76 -3.58
N GLY A 201 3.73 20.61 -2.70
CA GLY A 201 3.28 21.99 -2.52
C GLY A 201 2.40 22.24 -1.29
N THR A 202 2.18 21.25 -0.44
CA THR A 202 1.40 21.35 0.80
C THR A 202 1.99 22.36 1.79
N VAL A 203 3.31 22.40 1.92
CA VAL A 203 4.00 23.35 2.80
C VAL A 203 3.74 24.81 2.36
N ALA A 204 3.85 25.08 1.07
CA ALA A 204 3.57 26.41 0.51
C ALA A 204 2.09 26.79 0.61
N ALA A 205 1.20 25.82 0.72
CA ALA A 205 -0.24 26.04 0.87
C ALA A 205 -0.65 26.40 2.32
N GLY A 206 0.26 26.29 3.28
CA GLY A 206 0.03 26.74 4.66
C GLY A 206 -1.12 26.04 5.36
N GLY A 207 -1.28 24.72 5.16
CA GLY A 207 -2.37 23.91 5.72
C GLY A 207 -3.61 23.82 4.83
N ASN A 208 -3.69 24.59 3.74
CA ASN A 208 -4.76 24.44 2.78
C ASN A 208 -4.56 23.17 1.93
N THR A 209 -5.67 22.62 1.48
CA THR A 209 -5.69 21.48 0.57
C THR A 209 -5.21 21.87 -0.83
N VAL A 210 -4.40 21.02 -1.44
CA VAL A 210 -3.97 21.12 -2.85
C VAL A 210 -4.16 19.77 -3.55
N ASP A 211 -4.40 19.81 -4.86
CA ASP A 211 -4.59 18.60 -5.68
C ASP A 211 -3.29 18.28 -6.45
N LYS A 212 -2.24 17.91 -5.70
CA LYS A 212 -0.90 17.68 -6.26
C LYS A 212 -0.24 16.36 -5.84
N GLY A 213 -0.91 15.55 -5.01
CA GLY A 213 -0.43 14.22 -4.62
C GLY A 213 -0.20 13.35 -5.84
N THR A 214 0.84 12.52 -5.82
CA THR A 214 1.26 11.70 -6.97
C THR A 214 1.43 10.25 -6.60
N VAL A 215 1.42 9.39 -7.64
CA VAL A 215 1.86 8.00 -7.56
C VAL A 215 3.01 7.82 -8.54
N LEU A 216 4.14 7.37 -8.02
CA LEU A 216 5.36 7.15 -8.79
C LEU A 216 5.58 5.65 -9.00
N ARG A 217 5.99 5.26 -10.20
CA ARG A 217 6.58 3.97 -10.49
C ARG A 217 8.08 4.15 -10.69
N LEU A 218 8.88 3.48 -9.86
CA LEU A 218 10.33 3.46 -9.95
C LEU A 218 10.79 2.10 -10.48
N LEU A 219 11.56 2.10 -11.56
CA LEU A 219 12.24 0.91 -12.04
C LEU A 219 13.65 0.89 -11.47
N ILE A 220 14.00 -0.17 -10.73
CA ILE A 220 15.32 -0.32 -10.10
C ILE A 220 15.97 -1.66 -10.49
N THR A 221 17.30 -1.70 -10.49
CA THR A 221 17.99 -2.99 -10.39
C THR A 221 17.87 -3.51 -8.97
N SER A 222 17.69 -4.82 -8.80
CA SER A 222 17.57 -5.45 -7.48
C SER A 222 18.27 -6.82 -7.45
N GLY A 223 19.22 -7.05 -8.36
CA GLY A 223 19.97 -8.28 -8.42
C GLY A 223 20.84 -8.52 -7.18
N PRO A 224 21.42 -9.73 -7.03
CA PRO A 224 22.19 -10.10 -5.85
C PRO A 224 23.59 -9.46 -5.81
N PHE A 225 24.00 -8.81 -6.91
CA PHE A 225 25.32 -8.21 -7.05
C PHE A 225 25.23 -6.70 -7.18
N GLY A 226 25.89 -6.01 -6.26
CA GLY A 226 25.89 -4.54 -6.20
C GLY A 226 24.60 -3.97 -5.59
N SER A 227 24.67 -2.71 -5.16
CA SER A 227 23.49 -2.01 -4.63
C SER A 227 22.46 -1.77 -5.72
N PRO A 228 21.17 -1.77 -5.38
CA PRO A 228 20.11 -1.35 -6.28
C PRO A 228 20.39 0.03 -6.88
N ARG A 229 20.04 0.20 -8.16
CA ARG A 229 20.18 1.48 -8.88
C ARG A 229 18.85 1.89 -9.46
N LEU A 230 18.52 3.15 -9.30
CA LEU A 230 17.36 3.74 -9.93
C LEU A 230 17.61 3.86 -11.45
N LEU A 231 16.78 3.20 -12.26
CA LEU A 231 16.88 3.20 -13.72
C LEU A 231 15.93 4.21 -14.35
N ASN A 232 14.69 4.29 -13.82
CA ASN A 232 13.67 5.19 -14.34
C ASN A 232 12.64 5.53 -13.26
N VAL A 233 12.04 6.71 -13.37
CA VAL A 233 10.87 7.12 -12.61
C VAL A 233 9.78 7.58 -13.57
N THR A 234 8.59 7.02 -13.42
CA THR A 234 7.41 7.40 -14.18
C THR A 234 6.33 7.82 -13.21
N ARG A 235 5.78 9.02 -13.38
CA ARG A 235 4.57 9.42 -12.65
C ARG A 235 3.37 8.75 -13.34
N ILE A 236 2.69 7.85 -12.61
CA ILE A 236 1.57 7.08 -13.13
C ILE A 236 0.22 7.56 -12.58
N GLY A 237 0.24 8.37 -11.52
CA GLY A 237 -0.93 9.04 -10.97
C GLY A 237 -0.58 10.46 -10.52
N ALA A 238 -1.52 11.39 -10.62
CA ALA A 238 -1.36 12.79 -10.24
C ALA A 238 -2.69 13.46 -9.95
N GLY A 239 -2.66 14.57 -9.21
CA GLY A 239 -3.86 15.34 -8.90
C GLY A 239 -4.61 14.81 -7.68
N PHE A 240 -4.01 13.92 -6.90
CA PHE A 240 -4.59 13.50 -5.62
C PHE A 240 -4.59 14.67 -4.63
N THR A 241 -5.68 14.76 -3.88
CA THR A 241 -5.82 15.75 -2.82
C THR A 241 -4.83 15.48 -1.71
N GLU A 242 -4.14 16.52 -1.24
CA GLU A 242 -3.20 16.44 -0.11
C GLU A 242 -3.17 17.74 0.70
N ARG A 243 -2.80 17.66 1.98
CA ARG A 243 -2.58 18.81 2.87
C ARG A 243 -1.58 18.48 3.96
N THR A 244 -0.98 19.48 4.58
CA THR A 244 -0.36 19.31 5.89
C THR A 244 -1.44 19.05 6.94
N ASP A 245 -1.12 18.22 7.92
CA ASP A 245 -2.06 17.82 8.97
C ASP A 245 -1.33 17.82 10.32
N PRO A 246 -1.86 18.51 11.35
CA PRO A 246 -1.19 18.56 12.66
C PRO A 246 -1.06 17.21 13.36
N ALA A 247 -1.99 16.28 13.10
CA ALA A 247 -2.01 14.97 13.73
C ALA A 247 -1.16 13.92 12.98
N ALA A 248 -0.94 14.11 11.65
CA ALA A 248 -0.29 13.12 10.80
C ALA A 248 0.82 13.72 9.90
N LEU A 249 1.28 14.95 10.17
CA LEU A 249 2.18 15.77 9.36
C LEU A 249 1.64 16.07 7.97
N VAL A 250 1.24 15.07 7.21
CA VAL A 250 0.68 15.21 5.87
C VAL A 250 -0.28 14.07 5.58
N ILE A 251 -1.41 14.41 4.98
CA ILE A 251 -2.40 13.46 4.47
C ILE A 251 -2.54 13.67 2.97
N GLY A 252 -2.65 12.58 2.22
CA GLY A 252 -2.81 12.60 0.78
C GLY A 252 -3.14 11.21 0.23
N PRO A 253 -2.64 10.80 -0.94
CA PRO A 253 -2.63 9.40 -1.33
C PRO A 253 -1.71 8.64 -0.37
N THR A 254 -2.24 7.61 0.29
CA THR A 254 -1.57 6.86 1.34
C THR A 254 -1.33 5.40 0.91
N GLY A 255 -2.02 4.44 1.50
CA GLY A 255 -1.82 3.02 1.24
C GLY A 255 -1.88 2.62 -0.23
N VAL A 256 -1.03 1.69 -0.65
CA VAL A 256 -0.93 1.25 -2.03
C VAL A 256 -0.72 -0.25 -2.17
N GLY A 257 -1.43 -0.90 -3.11
CA GLY A 257 -1.29 -2.33 -3.37
C GLY A 257 -1.49 -2.69 -4.84
N LEU A 258 -0.67 -3.60 -5.35
CA LEU A 258 -0.76 -4.08 -6.73
C LEU A 258 -1.62 -5.35 -6.80
N GLY A 259 -2.72 -5.27 -7.52
CA GLY A 259 -3.60 -6.39 -7.78
C GLY A 259 -2.99 -7.42 -8.75
N PRO A 260 -3.48 -8.66 -8.74
CA PRO A 260 -2.97 -9.74 -9.59
C PRO A 260 -3.15 -9.48 -11.09
N ASP A 261 -4.06 -8.61 -11.46
CA ASP A 261 -4.33 -8.16 -12.84
C ASP A 261 -3.43 -7.00 -13.28
N GLY A 262 -2.50 -6.53 -12.43
CA GLY A 262 -1.63 -5.40 -12.68
C GLY A 262 -2.29 -4.03 -12.47
N THR A 263 -3.48 -3.98 -11.87
CA THR A 263 -4.11 -2.75 -11.40
C THR A 263 -3.51 -2.35 -10.06
N LEU A 264 -3.07 -1.11 -9.95
CA LEU A 264 -2.62 -0.54 -8.68
C LEU A 264 -3.79 0.14 -7.97
N TYR A 265 -4.03 -0.25 -6.73
CA TYR A 265 -5.05 0.36 -5.87
C TYR A 265 -4.39 1.35 -4.90
N VAL A 266 -5.04 2.49 -4.69
CA VAL A 266 -4.55 3.59 -3.87
C VAL A 266 -5.63 4.02 -2.89
N ALA A 267 -5.29 4.12 -1.63
CA ALA A 267 -6.11 4.76 -0.62
C ALA A 267 -5.97 6.29 -0.76
N ASP A 268 -7.03 6.92 -1.20
CA ASP A 268 -7.15 8.38 -1.34
C ASP A 268 -7.85 8.91 -0.08
N THR A 269 -7.05 9.04 0.98
CA THR A 269 -7.48 9.26 2.36
C THR A 269 -8.36 10.50 2.52
N PRO A 270 -7.97 11.68 1.99
CA PRO A 270 -8.78 12.89 2.17
C PRO A 270 -10.18 12.81 1.58
N ASN A 271 -10.35 11.93 0.56
CA ASN A 271 -11.59 11.78 -0.18
C ASN A 271 -12.41 10.55 0.24
N ASN A 272 -12.01 9.83 1.30
CA ASN A 272 -12.63 8.56 1.69
C ASN A 272 -12.85 7.63 0.50
N ARG A 273 -11.81 7.43 -0.32
CA ARG A 273 -11.91 6.78 -1.62
C ARG A 273 -10.82 5.72 -1.80
N ILE A 274 -11.14 4.65 -2.53
CA ILE A 274 -10.14 3.77 -3.13
C ILE A 274 -10.12 4.06 -4.62
N ALA A 275 -8.94 4.40 -5.15
CA ALA A 275 -8.69 4.62 -6.57
C ALA A 275 -8.00 3.40 -7.20
N ALA A 276 -8.17 3.21 -8.51
CA ALA A 276 -7.52 2.18 -9.31
C ALA A 276 -6.77 2.81 -10.50
N ILE A 277 -5.52 2.42 -10.70
CA ILE A 277 -4.69 2.79 -11.84
C ILE A 277 -4.39 1.50 -12.64
N PRO A 278 -5.16 1.21 -13.70
CA PRO A 278 -4.98 -0.01 -14.48
C PRO A 278 -3.64 -0.06 -15.23
N GLY A 279 -3.07 -1.26 -15.36
CA GLY A 279 -1.83 -1.49 -16.11
C GLY A 279 -0.62 -0.74 -15.55
N ALA A 280 -0.55 -0.58 -14.24
CA ALA A 280 0.43 0.27 -13.56
C ALA A 280 1.88 -0.06 -13.93
N ALA A 281 2.22 -1.35 -14.11
CA ALA A 281 3.57 -1.80 -14.45
C ALA A 281 4.04 -1.42 -15.87
N VAL A 282 3.11 -1.18 -16.79
CA VAL A 282 3.42 -0.86 -18.19
C VAL A 282 3.02 0.55 -18.61
N ARG A 283 2.44 1.32 -17.70
CA ARG A 283 1.95 2.66 -17.98
C ARG A 283 3.11 3.63 -18.23
N LEU A 284 3.01 4.43 -19.30
CA LEU A 284 4.04 5.40 -19.68
C LEU A 284 3.68 6.84 -19.28
N SER A 285 2.45 7.08 -18.83
CA SER A 285 1.94 8.39 -18.43
C SER A 285 0.98 8.28 -17.26
N GLU A 286 0.67 9.39 -16.63
CA GLU A 286 -0.29 9.48 -15.54
C GLU A 286 -1.73 9.18 -15.97
N ASP A 287 -2.52 8.67 -15.02
CA ASP A 287 -3.97 8.38 -15.15
C ASP A 287 -4.81 9.35 -14.30
N GLY A 288 -4.31 10.57 -14.11
CA GLY A 288 -4.91 11.49 -13.14
C GLY A 288 -4.97 10.86 -11.76
N THR A 289 -6.10 10.96 -11.08
CA THR A 289 -6.33 10.33 -9.76
C THR A 289 -6.82 8.88 -9.86
N GLY A 290 -6.74 8.27 -11.05
CA GLY A 290 -7.25 6.91 -11.29
C GLY A 290 -8.77 6.81 -11.28
N GLN A 291 -9.27 5.60 -11.57
CA GLN A 291 -10.71 5.30 -11.55
C GLN A 291 -11.18 5.06 -10.11
N THR A 292 -12.36 5.57 -9.76
CA THR A 292 -12.94 5.29 -8.44
C THR A 292 -13.43 3.84 -8.37
N VAL A 293 -12.88 3.07 -7.42
CA VAL A 293 -13.37 1.75 -7.03
C VAL A 293 -14.57 1.93 -6.11
N THR A 294 -14.39 2.62 -4.99
CA THR A 294 -15.46 2.93 -4.03
C THR A 294 -15.15 4.24 -3.32
N THR A 295 -16.19 4.89 -2.79
CA THR A 295 -16.05 6.12 -1.99
C THR A 295 -17.08 6.15 -0.88
N GLY A 296 -16.71 6.69 0.29
CA GLY A 296 -17.60 6.77 1.46
C GLY A 296 -17.96 5.39 2.00
N GLY A 297 -19.21 5.22 2.44
CA GLY A 297 -19.65 3.98 3.09
C GLY A 297 -18.92 3.74 4.40
N ALA A 298 -18.24 2.60 4.54
CA ALA A 298 -17.44 2.27 5.70
C ALA A 298 -16.01 2.85 5.67
N LEU A 299 -15.60 3.53 4.59
CA LEU A 299 -14.31 4.20 4.54
C LEU A 299 -14.35 5.47 5.38
N ASN A 300 -13.44 5.59 6.31
CA ASN A 300 -13.27 6.74 7.20
C ASN A 300 -11.78 7.08 7.34
N GLY A 301 -11.24 7.80 6.35
CA GLY A 301 -9.82 8.02 6.21
C GLY A 301 -9.05 6.73 5.93
N PRO A 302 -9.32 5.99 4.82
CA PRO A 302 -8.58 4.78 4.50
C PRO A 302 -7.09 5.09 4.41
N LEU A 303 -6.25 4.37 5.16
CA LEU A 303 -4.84 4.69 5.34
C LEU A 303 -3.93 3.61 4.77
N GLY A 304 -3.66 2.53 5.51
CA GLY A 304 -2.91 1.38 5.00
C GLY A 304 -3.74 0.55 4.00
N LEU A 305 -3.07 -0.08 3.04
CA LEU A 305 -3.73 -0.91 2.02
C LEU A 305 -2.94 -2.17 1.72
N ALA A 306 -3.61 -3.31 1.63
CA ALA A 306 -3.04 -4.57 1.16
C ALA A 306 -4.01 -5.29 0.22
N ILE A 307 -3.45 -6.16 -0.64
CA ILE A 307 -4.24 -7.00 -1.54
C ILE A 307 -4.29 -8.42 -1.00
N THR A 308 -5.49 -8.95 -0.88
CA THR A 308 -5.72 -10.33 -0.43
C THR A 308 -5.41 -11.36 -1.52
N PRO A 309 -5.21 -12.64 -1.18
CA PRO A 309 -4.97 -13.70 -2.17
C PRO A 309 -6.09 -13.86 -3.21
N ASN A 310 -7.33 -13.52 -2.86
CA ASN A 310 -8.46 -13.53 -3.79
C ASN A 310 -8.63 -12.24 -4.59
N GLY A 311 -7.68 -11.28 -4.46
CA GLY A 311 -7.63 -10.03 -5.20
C GLY A 311 -8.48 -8.90 -4.61
N ASN A 312 -9.11 -9.07 -3.46
CA ASN A 312 -9.82 -8.01 -2.76
C ASN A 312 -8.83 -7.01 -2.12
N ILE A 313 -9.31 -5.83 -1.85
CA ILE A 313 -8.56 -4.72 -1.29
C ILE A 313 -8.92 -4.60 0.18
N LEU A 314 -7.92 -4.69 1.05
CA LEU A 314 -8.05 -4.38 2.48
C LEU A 314 -7.56 -2.97 2.73
N THR A 315 -8.30 -2.19 3.51
CA THR A 315 -7.83 -0.91 4.03
C THR A 315 -8.12 -0.85 5.53
N VAL A 316 -7.25 -0.16 6.28
CA VAL A 316 -7.54 0.25 7.65
C VAL A 316 -7.89 1.73 7.65
N ASN A 317 -8.83 2.13 8.49
CA ASN A 317 -9.27 3.52 8.61
C ASN A 317 -8.46 4.26 9.67
N SER A 318 -8.08 5.50 9.37
CA SER A 318 -7.48 6.40 10.37
C SER A 318 -8.51 7.10 11.25
N GLY A 319 -9.76 7.19 10.82
CA GLY A 319 -10.82 7.89 11.54
C GLY A 319 -11.59 7.02 12.52
N ASP A 320 -11.38 5.71 12.48
CA ASP A 320 -11.96 4.70 13.37
C ASP A 320 -11.13 3.41 13.31
N GLY A 321 -11.35 2.47 14.21
CA GLY A 321 -10.59 1.22 14.30
C GLY A 321 -11.04 0.12 13.33
N ASN A 322 -11.55 0.45 12.16
CA ASN A 322 -12.09 -0.51 11.22
C ASN A 322 -11.10 -0.93 10.14
N MET A 323 -11.12 -2.22 9.82
CA MET A 323 -10.60 -2.78 8.57
C MET A 323 -11.76 -3.01 7.61
N VAL A 324 -11.62 -2.53 6.37
CA VAL A 324 -12.64 -2.63 5.33
C VAL A 324 -12.12 -3.49 4.18
N GLU A 325 -12.89 -4.49 3.78
CA GLU A 325 -12.62 -5.29 2.59
C GLU A 325 -13.52 -4.84 1.44
N THR A 326 -12.88 -4.46 0.33
CA THR A 326 -13.54 -3.98 -0.89
C THR A 326 -13.17 -4.89 -2.07
N THR A 327 -14.12 -5.26 -2.91
CA THR A 327 -13.84 -5.99 -4.14
C THR A 327 -13.37 -5.06 -5.26
N PRO A 328 -12.58 -5.53 -6.25
CA PRO A 328 -12.33 -4.79 -7.47
C PRO A 328 -13.63 -4.38 -8.19
N GLY A 329 -14.69 -5.15 -7.98
CA GLY A 329 -16.05 -4.89 -8.48
C GLY A 329 -16.82 -3.80 -7.72
N LYS A 330 -16.14 -2.97 -6.92
CA LYS A 330 -16.66 -1.74 -6.28
C LYS A 330 -17.56 -1.96 -5.05
N MET A 331 -17.61 -3.15 -4.48
CA MET A 331 -18.43 -3.44 -3.29
C MET A 331 -17.56 -3.53 -2.04
N GLN A 332 -17.94 -2.82 -0.99
CA GLN A 332 -17.45 -3.03 0.37
C GLN A 332 -18.17 -4.26 0.93
N VAL A 333 -17.46 -5.38 0.99
CA VAL A 333 -18.08 -6.70 1.29
C VAL A 333 -17.97 -7.11 2.75
N LYS A 334 -17.04 -6.51 3.48
CA LYS A 334 -16.86 -6.76 4.91
C LYS A 334 -16.25 -5.55 5.60
N VAL A 335 -16.74 -5.29 6.80
CA VAL A 335 -16.16 -4.34 7.77
C VAL A 335 -15.91 -5.09 9.06
N LYS A 336 -14.77 -4.83 9.69
CA LYS A 336 -14.42 -5.44 10.96
C LYS A 336 -13.69 -4.42 11.83
N THR A 337 -14.24 -4.16 13.01
CA THR A 337 -13.55 -3.38 14.05
C THR A 337 -12.41 -4.23 14.60
N ILE A 338 -11.19 -3.74 14.48
CA ILE A 338 -9.96 -4.40 14.94
C ILE A 338 -9.29 -3.63 16.08
N ASP A 339 -9.66 -2.37 16.27
CA ASP A 339 -9.34 -1.56 17.44
C ASP A 339 -10.55 -0.71 17.83
N ASP A 340 -10.89 -0.67 19.11
CA ASP A 340 -11.96 0.11 19.69
C ASP A 340 -11.49 1.05 20.82
N GLN A 341 -10.17 1.23 20.94
CA GLN A 341 -9.57 2.02 22.01
C GLN A 341 -9.46 3.50 21.63
N GLY A 342 -9.30 4.33 22.64
CA GLY A 342 -9.18 5.78 22.42
C GLY A 342 -10.51 6.53 22.34
N SER A 343 -10.45 7.82 21.97
CA SER A 343 -11.63 8.68 21.82
C SER A 343 -11.36 9.75 20.75
N PRO A 344 -12.00 9.66 19.57
CA PRO A 344 -12.95 8.61 19.13
C PRO A 344 -12.31 7.21 19.09
N ALA A 345 -13.13 6.16 19.24
CA ALA A 345 -12.65 4.79 19.29
C ALA A 345 -11.87 4.41 18.00
N GLY A 346 -10.65 3.91 18.15
CA GLY A 346 -9.75 3.49 17.07
C GLY A 346 -9.21 4.61 16.17
N ALA A 347 -9.51 5.88 16.48
CA ALA A 347 -9.06 6.99 15.66
C ALA A 347 -7.57 7.28 15.86
N GLY A 348 -6.82 7.27 14.75
CA GLY A 348 -5.38 7.59 14.72
C GLY A 348 -4.45 6.42 15.05
N ASN A 349 -4.97 5.23 15.31
CA ASN A 349 -4.20 4.11 15.87
C ASN A 349 -3.66 3.14 14.79
N LEU A 350 -4.36 3.01 13.65
CA LEU A 350 -4.06 2.01 12.63
C LEU A 350 -3.29 2.59 11.44
N PHE A 351 -2.20 1.91 11.03
CA PHE A 351 -1.35 2.37 9.93
C PHE A 351 -1.11 1.28 8.89
N GLY A 352 0.05 0.65 8.87
CA GLY A 352 0.43 -0.37 7.89
C GLY A 352 -0.22 -1.73 8.15
N LEU A 353 -0.42 -2.49 7.07
CA LEU A 353 -0.89 -3.87 7.15
C LEU A 353 -0.26 -4.72 6.05
N ALA A 354 -0.19 -6.03 6.28
CA ALA A 354 0.26 -7.00 5.30
C ALA A 354 -0.50 -8.33 5.46
N VAL A 355 -0.91 -8.92 4.35
CA VAL A 355 -1.49 -10.27 4.38
C VAL A 355 -0.40 -11.29 4.70
N LYS A 356 -0.69 -12.21 5.62
CA LYS A 356 0.24 -13.28 5.99
C LYS A 356 0.33 -14.31 4.86
N PRO A 357 1.50 -14.54 4.27
CA PRO A 357 1.64 -15.50 3.19
C PRO A 357 1.24 -16.92 3.61
N GLY A 358 0.43 -17.58 2.79
CA GLY A 358 0.03 -18.97 2.99
C GLY A 358 -0.97 -19.22 4.13
N ALA A 359 -1.59 -18.17 4.65
CA ALA A 359 -2.61 -18.25 5.69
C ALA A 359 -3.70 -17.19 5.51
N ASP A 360 -4.91 -17.48 5.95
CA ASP A 360 -5.98 -16.50 6.06
C ASP A 360 -5.76 -15.69 7.35
N ALA A 361 -4.90 -14.68 7.27
CA ALA A 361 -4.57 -13.81 8.40
C ALA A 361 -3.95 -12.49 7.89
N VAL A 362 -4.04 -11.44 8.71
CA VAL A 362 -3.52 -10.11 8.39
C VAL A 362 -2.68 -9.60 9.54
N TYR A 363 -1.43 -9.26 9.26
CA TYR A 363 -0.60 -8.45 10.15
C TYR A 363 -1.00 -6.99 10.01
N PHE A 364 -1.08 -6.27 11.11
CA PHE A 364 -1.29 -4.83 11.12
C PHE A 364 -0.59 -4.21 12.33
N VAL A 365 -0.26 -2.94 12.24
CA VAL A 365 0.32 -2.18 13.36
C VAL A 365 -0.72 -1.25 13.95
N ASP A 366 -0.61 -1.10 15.28
CA ASP A 366 -1.51 -0.37 16.12
C ASP A 366 -0.67 0.31 17.20
N ASP A 367 -0.80 1.62 17.35
CA ASP A 367 -0.08 2.39 18.37
C ASP A 367 -0.87 2.53 19.68
N PHE A 368 -2.07 1.92 19.76
CA PHE A 368 -2.92 1.87 20.95
C PHE A 368 -3.30 0.42 21.28
N GLY A 369 -3.20 0.01 22.52
CA GLY A 369 -3.56 -1.35 22.96
C GLY A 369 -2.36 -2.31 23.10
N GLY A 370 -2.36 -3.13 24.16
CA GLY A 370 -1.31 -4.11 24.48
C GLY A 370 -0.29 -3.66 25.53
N PRO A 371 0.85 -4.37 25.68
CA PRO A 371 1.85 -4.02 26.68
C PRO A 371 2.44 -2.64 26.40
N SER A 372 2.42 -1.78 27.39
CA SER A 372 2.94 -0.41 27.30
C SER A 372 4.43 -0.36 27.65
N VAL A 373 5.23 0.34 26.83
CA VAL A 373 6.58 0.76 27.17
C VAL A 373 6.57 2.30 27.24
N ASN A 374 6.95 2.85 28.39
CA ASN A 374 6.90 4.30 28.66
C ASN A 374 5.52 4.95 28.40
N GLY A 375 4.43 4.20 28.63
CA GLY A 375 3.07 4.69 28.39
C GLY A 375 2.61 4.59 26.93
N GLN A 376 3.46 4.09 26.03
CA GLN A 376 3.17 3.84 24.62
C GLN A 376 2.86 2.36 24.40
N THR A 377 1.79 2.07 23.71
CA THR A 377 1.38 0.72 23.34
C THR A 377 1.52 0.58 21.83
N ASN A 378 2.65 0.09 21.37
CA ASN A 378 2.99 0.02 19.95
C ASN A 378 3.21 -1.43 19.57
N ASN A 379 2.27 -2.02 18.86
CA ASN A 379 2.29 -3.45 18.60
C ASN A 379 2.16 -3.80 17.12
N LEU A 380 2.83 -4.90 16.78
CA LEU A 380 2.43 -5.72 15.64
C LEU A 380 1.35 -6.69 16.10
N ASN A 381 0.22 -6.68 15.44
CA ASN A 381 -0.95 -7.53 15.72
C ASN A 381 -1.21 -8.50 14.55
N LEU A 382 -1.94 -9.57 14.82
CA LEU A 382 -2.43 -10.54 13.85
C LEU A 382 -3.95 -10.67 14.00
N LEU A 383 -4.67 -10.39 12.93
CA LEU A 383 -6.06 -10.76 12.75
C LEU A 383 -6.11 -12.15 12.09
N HIS A 384 -6.74 -13.15 12.73
CA HIS A 384 -6.82 -14.53 12.26
C HIS A 384 -8.11 -15.25 12.66
#